data_4aeee2c73fc57dc6035396f43ddd7640
#
_entry.id   4aeee2c73fc57dc6035396f43ddd7640
#
_cell.length_a   1.000
_cell.length_b   1.000
_cell.length_c   1.000
_cell.angle_alpha   90.00
_cell.angle_beta   90.00
_cell.angle_gamma   90.00
#
_symmetry.space_group_name_H-M   'P 1'
#
loop_
_entity.id
_entity.type
_entity.pdbx_description
1 polymer ?
#
loop_
_entity_poly.entity_id
_entity_poly.type
_entity_poly.pdbx_seq_one_letter_code
_entity_poly.pdbx_strand_id
1 'polypeptide(L)'
;MYLFASPDADVVGIASTGGNVAVQQVCENNLGLLELCGVAGVPVSKGSDETLTGPMRLPSKVHGPRGLGYADLPSTDRRLTEHDSATAWVRAAHAFPGELIGVATGPLTNLALALRAEPALPTLLRRLVIMGGSYDHRGNTTAVAEWNISVDPEAAAEVLAAWDPETVGQERLPVLCGLDLTRKVAMTPDHLARLADAAGSTATPMSADDEPGTRSTASNPLIRVIEDAMRFYLEAYHDIGHGYQAHLHDPLAAAVALDPGLVTTRPAAVDIELTGTLTRAMTVTDWSGRREPNALIGIDVDAAAFFDRFIERVGPFARRAPCTP
;
A
#
# COMPACT_ATOMS: atom_id res chain seq x y z
N MET A 1 -8.74 -2.95 -4.05
CA MET A 1 -9.35 -3.22 -5.37
C MET A 1 -8.50 -4.12 -6.25
N TYR A 2 -7.22 -3.83 -6.54
CA TYR A 2 -6.40 -4.64 -7.43
C TYR A 2 -6.38 -6.14 -7.06
N LEU A 3 -6.18 -6.48 -5.79
CA LEU A 3 -6.18 -7.87 -5.31
C LEU A 3 -7.55 -8.55 -5.51
N PHE A 4 -8.66 -7.86 -5.26
CA PHE A 4 -10.00 -8.39 -5.52
C PHE A 4 -10.32 -8.58 -7.02
N ALA A 5 -9.68 -7.76 -7.86
CA ALA A 5 -9.79 -7.88 -9.31
C ALA A 5 -8.89 -8.97 -9.89
N SER A 6 -8.02 -9.57 -9.08
CA SER A 6 -7.01 -10.53 -9.50
C SER A 6 -7.53 -11.97 -9.31
N PRO A 7 -7.69 -12.76 -10.37
CA PRO A 7 -8.25 -14.12 -10.28
C PRO A 7 -7.30 -15.12 -9.59
N ASP A 8 -6.04 -14.75 -9.45
CA ASP A 8 -4.97 -15.50 -8.81
C ASP A 8 -4.75 -15.09 -7.33
N ALA A 9 -5.65 -14.27 -6.77
CA ALA A 9 -5.60 -13.83 -5.38
C ALA A 9 -6.87 -14.21 -4.61
N ASP A 10 -6.69 -14.82 -3.45
CA ASP A 10 -7.73 -14.97 -2.44
C ASP A 10 -7.39 -14.08 -1.24
N VAL A 11 -8.17 -13.02 -1.04
CA VAL A 11 -7.92 -12.04 0.03
C VAL A 11 -8.56 -12.53 1.32
N VAL A 12 -7.74 -13.06 2.21
CA VAL A 12 -8.19 -13.71 3.47
C VAL A 12 -8.50 -12.70 4.59
N GLY A 13 -8.06 -11.46 4.47
CA GLY A 13 -8.35 -10.42 5.46
C GLY A 13 -7.67 -9.08 5.18
N ILE A 14 -8.14 -8.04 5.85
CA ILE A 14 -7.59 -6.69 5.83
C ILE A 14 -7.22 -6.29 7.26
N ALA A 15 -5.93 -6.16 7.53
CA ALA A 15 -5.38 -5.65 8.78
C ALA A 15 -5.16 -4.13 8.62
N SER A 16 -6.14 -3.33 9.08
CA SER A 16 -6.08 -1.87 8.94
C SER A 16 -4.92 -1.28 9.77
N THR A 17 -4.25 -0.28 9.23
CA THR A 17 -3.23 0.50 9.96
C THR A 17 -3.47 1.99 9.76
N GLY A 18 -3.29 2.78 10.81
CA GLY A 18 -3.25 4.24 10.69
C GLY A 18 -1.99 4.70 9.97
N GLY A 19 -1.90 5.98 9.67
CA GLY A 19 -0.74 6.59 9.01
C GLY A 19 -1.16 7.78 8.18
N ASN A 20 -1.85 7.59 7.06
CA ASN A 20 -2.36 8.68 6.24
C ASN A 20 -3.57 9.38 6.86
N VAL A 21 -4.38 8.64 7.61
CA VAL A 21 -5.45 9.13 8.49
C VAL A 21 -5.50 8.24 9.75
N ALA A 22 -6.30 8.61 10.73
CA ALA A 22 -6.51 7.80 11.92
C ALA A 22 -7.02 6.40 11.56
N VAL A 23 -6.58 5.38 12.29
CA VAL A 23 -6.91 3.98 11.99
C VAL A 23 -8.42 3.73 11.94
N GLN A 24 -9.22 4.44 12.76
CA GLN A 24 -10.66 4.34 12.70
C GLN A 24 -11.22 4.75 11.32
N GLN A 25 -10.71 5.86 10.75
CA GLN A 25 -11.10 6.29 9.40
C GLN A 25 -10.64 5.28 8.32
N VAL A 26 -9.46 4.67 8.49
CA VAL A 26 -9.00 3.61 7.59
C VAL A 26 -9.94 2.40 7.64
N CYS A 27 -10.41 2.01 8.82
CA CYS A 27 -11.38 0.93 8.97
C CYS A 27 -12.70 1.25 8.25
N GLU A 28 -13.23 2.45 8.43
CA GLU A 28 -14.45 2.91 7.75
C GLU A 28 -14.28 2.90 6.22
N ASN A 29 -13.14 3.39 5.74
CA ASN A 29 -12.79 3.36 4.32
C ASN A 29 -12.72 1.92 3.78
N ASN A 30 -12.08 1.00 4.49
CA ASN A 30 -11.99 -0.40 4.07
C ASN A 30 -13.36 -1.07 4.00
N LEU A 31 -14.21 -0.85 5.00
CA LEU A 31 -15.57 -1.40 5.02
C LEU A 31 -16.42 -0.82 3.86
N GLY A 32 -16.36 0.49 3.64
CA GLY A 32 -17.06 1.16 2.54
C GLY A 32 -16.56 0.72 1.16
N LEU A 33 -15.25 0.49 1.00
CA LEU A 33 -14.66 -0.05 -0.23
C LEU A 33 -15.10 -1.50 -0.49
N LEU A 34 -15.17 -2.34 0.53
CA LEU A 34 -15.72 -3.70 0.39
C LEU A 34 -17.18 -3.67 -0.05
N GLU A 35 -17.98 -2.72 0.49
CA GLU A 35 -19.37 -2.51 0.09
C GLU A 35 -19.46 -2.09 -1.37
N LEU A 36 -18.72 -1.05 -1.75
CA LEU A 36 -18.66 -0.55 -3.13
C LEU A 36 -18.25 -1.63 -4.14
N CYS A 37 -17.30 -2.48 -3.75
CA CYS A 37 -16.80 -3.57 -4.59
C CYS A 37 -17.73 -4.79 -4.62
N GLY A 38 -18.78 -4.85 -3.78
CA GLY A 38 -19.64 -6.02 -3.64
C GLY A 38 -18.90 -7.26 -3.12
N VAL A 39 -17.79 -7.08 -2.39
CA VAL A 39 -16.97 -8.17 -1.86
C VAL A 39 -17.50 -8.58 -0.49
N ALA A 40 -17.90 -9.84 -0.35
CA ALA A 40 -18.37 -10.42 0.89
C ALA A 40 -17.30 -11.31 1.56
N GLY A 41 -17.45 -11.54 2.87
CA GLY A 41 -16.69 -12.54 3.60
C GLY A 41 -15.24 -12.17 3.96
N VAL A 42 -14.75 -11.00 3.57
CA VAL A 42 -13.40 -10.54 3.92
C VAL A 42 -13.45 -9.80 5.26
N PRO A 43 -12.80 -10.33 6.32
CA PRO A 43 -12.75 -9.68 7.62
C PRO A 43 -11.84 -8.44 7.58
N VAL A 44 -12.24 -7.40 8.32
CA VAL A 44 -11.46 -6.17 8.53
C VAL A 44 -11.17 -6.03 10.01
N SER A 45 -9.90 -5.96 10.37
CA SER A 45 -9.44 -5.76 11.74
C SER A 45 -8.92 -4.35 11.95
N LYS A 46 -9.16 -3.77 13.13
CA LYS A 46 -8.62 -2.47 13.52
C LYS A 46 -7.18 -2.63 14.02
N GLY A 47 -6.27 -1.79 13.55
CA GLY A 47 -4.91 -1.71 14.04
C GLY A 47 -4.76 -0.83 15.28
N SER A 48 -3.52 -0.69 15.74
CA SER A 48 -3.17 0.20 16.85
C SER A 48 -3.47 1.65 16.50
N ASP A 49 -3.96 2.40 17.48
CA ASP A 49 -4.11 3.86 17.40
C ASP A 49 -2.77 4.59 17.68
N GLU A 50 -1.77 3.86 18.18
CA GLU A 50 -0.45 4.38 18.55
C GLU A 50 0.67 3.64 17.81
N THR A 51 1.84 4.27 17.70
CA THR A 51 3.10 3.63 17.29
C THR A 51 3.70 2.83 18.45
N LEU A 52 4.80 2.12 18.22
CA LEU A 52 5.49 1.39 19.30
C LEU A 52 6.01 2.30 20.42
N THR A 53 6.20 3.59 20.17
CA THR A 53 6.83 4.54 21.08
C THR A 53 5.95 5.71 21.48
N GLY A 54 4.69 5.75 21.05
CA GLY A 54 3.75 6.82 21.42
C GLY A 54 2.73 7.17 20.36
N PRO A 55 2.15 8.38 20.43
CA PRO A 55 1.07 8.77 19.53
C PRO A 55 1.45 8.73 18.05
N MET A 56 0.57 8.18 17.23
CA MET A 56 0.77 8.14 15.79
C MET A 56 0.66 9.56 15.19
N ARG A 57 1.70 9.97 14.47
CA ARG A 57 1.69 11.23 13.72
C ARG A 57 0.87 11.04 12.44
N LEU A 58 -0.07 11.95 12.20
CA LEU A 58 -0.89 11.96 11.00
C LEU A 58 -0.44 13.08 10.05
N PRO A 59 -0.42 12.85 8.73
CA PRO A 59 -0.06 13.88 7.75
C PRO A 59 -1.21 14.85 7.56
N SER A 60 -0.92 16.03 7.03
CA SER A 60 -1.94 17.06 6.96
C SER A 60 -2.69 17.13 5.64
N LYS A 61 -2.22 16.60 4.48
CA LYS A 61 -2.84 17.07 3.23
C LYS A 61 -2.83 16.16 1.98
N VAL A 62 -1.94 15.18 1.83
CA VAL A 62 -1.73 14.52 0.52
C VAL A 62 -2.89 13.59 0.11
N HIS A 63 -3.61 13.02 1.07
CA HIS A 63 -4.70 12.07 0.80
C HIS A 63 -6.08 12.63 1.15
N GLY A 64 -6.18 13.93 1.47
CA GLY A 64 -7.43 14.56 1.91
C GLY A 64 -7.80 14.21 3.35
N PRO A 65 -8.81 14.88 3.91
CA PRO A 65 -9.16 14.77 5.33
C PRO A 65 -9.66 13.38 5.75
N ARG A 66 -10.20 12.60 4.81
CA ARG A 66 -10.66 11.23 5.05
C ARG A 66 -9.79 10.16 4.39
N GLY A 67 -8.64 10.54 3.81
CA GLY A 67 -7.71 9.60 3.18
C GLY A 67 -8.14 9.07 1.81
N LEU A 68 -9.16 9.66 1.19
CA LEU A 68 -9.75 9.25 -0.09
C LEU A 68 -9.89 10.42 -1.07
N GLY A 69 -9.12 11.49 -0.87
CA GLY A 69 -9.23 12.68 -1.71
C GLY A 69 -10.65 13.26 -1.68
N TYR A 70 -11.25 13.40 -2.84
CA TYR A 70 -12.62 13.86 -3.00
C TYR A 70 -13.65 12.72 -2.97
N ALA A 71 -13.24 11.46 -2.99
CA ALA A 71 -14.16 10.34 -3.09
C ALA A 71 -15.04 10.19 -1.85
N ASP A 72 -16.29 9.80 -2.10
CA ASP A 72 -17.25 9.39 -1.10
C ASP A 72 -17.54 7.89 -1.25
N LEU A 73 -17.63 7.18 -0.14
CA LEU A 73 -17.97 5.77 -0.11
C LEU A 73 -19.42 5.56 0.38
N PRO A 74 -20.08 4.46 -0.05
CA PRO A 74 -21.37 4.10 0.47
C PRO A 74 -21.31 3.81 1.97
N SER A 75 -22.42 4.06 2.68
CA SER A 75 -22.61 3.56 4.03
C SER A 75 -22.72 2.03 4.02
N THR A 76 -22.32 1.39 5.12
CA THR A 76 -22.35 -0.06 5.24
C THR A 76 -22.69 -0.49 6.66
N ASP A 77 -23.39 -1.63 6.80
CA ASP A 77 -23.65 -2.30 8.07
C ASP A 77 -22.55 -3.31 8.46
N ARG A 78 -21.48 -3.42 7.64
CA ARG A 78 -20.33 -4.29 7.90
C ARG A 78 -19.66 -3.89 9.20
N ARG A 79 -19.12 -4.87 9.90
CA ARG A 79 -18.48 -4.68 11.20
C ARG A 79 -17.02 -5.14 11.14
N LEU A 80 -16.22 -4.52 11.99
CA LEU A 80 -14.86 -4.96 12.27
C LEU A 80 -14.88 -6.29 13.02
N THR A 81 -13.77 -7.05 12.90
CA THR A 81 -13.54 -8.20 13.76
C THR A 81 -13.39 -7.80 15.22
N GLU A 82 -13.61 -8.73 16.14
CA GLU A 82 -13.36 -8.51 17.58
C GLU A 82 -11.86 -8.46 17.91
N HIS A 83 -11.03 -9.10 17.10
CA HIS A 83 -9.58 -9.09 17.24
C HIS A 83 -8.94 -7.95 16.44
N ASP A 84 -7.80 -7.49 16.90
CA ASP A 84 -7.01 -6.44 16.26
C ASP A 84 -6.22 -6.92 15.04
N SER A 85 -5.56 -5.98 14.35
CA SER A 85 -4.77 -6.25 13.16
C SER A 85 -3.53 -7.13 13.43
N ALA A 86 -2.88 -7.00 14.57
CA ALA A 86 -1.75 -7.86 14.93
C ALA A 86 -2.18 -9.31 15.10
N THR A 87 -3.29 -9.53 15.83
CA THR A 87 -3.90 -10.87 15.97
C THR A 87 -4.38 -11.41 14.61
N ALA A 88 -4.90 -10.55 13.71
CA ALA A 88 -5.30 -10.97 12.37
C ALA A 88 -4.12 -11.52 11.57
N TRP A 89 -2.95 -10.88 11.61
CA TRP A 89 -1.73 -11.38 10.98
C TRP A 89 -1.36 -12.77 11.49
N VAL A 90 -1.31 -12.96 12.81
CA VAL A 90 -0.95 -14.24 13.44
C VAL A 90 -1.94 -15.35 13.05
N ARG A 91 -3.25 -15.05 13.15
CA ARG A 91 -4.30 -16.02 12.81
C ARG A 91 -4.24 -16.44 11.34
N ALA A 92 -4.07 -15.48 10.42
CA ALA A 92 -3.98 -15.78 9.00
C ALA A 92 -2.72 -16.61 8.69
N ALA A 93 -1.58 -16.31 9.29
CA ALA A 93 -0.34 -17.06 9.09
C ALA A 93 -0.46 -18.51 9.57
N HIS A 94 -1.12 -18.74 10.70
CA HIS A 94 -1.38 -20.11 11.19
C HIS A 94 -2.47 -20.85 10.41
N ALA A 95 -3.43 -20.12 9.83
CA ALA A 95 -4.46 -20.73 8.98
C ALA A 95 -3.93 -21.17 7.61
N PHE A 96 -2.89 -20.46 7.08
CA PHE A 96 -2.31 -20.69 5.76
C PHE A 96 -0.77 -20.75 5.84
N PRO A 97 -0.18 -21.69 6.62
CA PRO A 97 1.26 -21.72 6.86
C PRO A 97 2.02 -22.04 5.57
N GLY A 98 2.98 -21.16 5.22
CA GLY A 98 3.76 -21.28 3.99
C GLY A 98 3.01 -20.90 2.70
N GLU A 99 1.73 -20.51 2.78
CA GLU A 99 0.92 -20.08 1.64
C GLU A 99 0.58 -18.60 1.67
N LEU A 100 0.48 -18.01 2.88
CA LEU A 100 0.08 -16.62 3.07
C LEU A 100 1.10 -15.64 2.47
N ILE A 101 0.60 -14.73 1.65
CA ILE A 101 1.35 -13.58 1.15
C ILE A 101 0.89 -12.35 1.90
N GLY A 102 1.83 -11.69 2.60
CA GLY A 102 1.60 -10.42 3.28
C GLY A 102 1.89 -9.24 2.37
N VAL A 103 1.02 -8.23 2.40
CA VAL A 103 1.21 -6.95 1.71
C VAL A 103 1.03 -5.82 2.73
N ALA A 104 2.11 -5.15 3.07
CA ALA A 104 2.09 -4.02 4.00
C ALA A 104 2.26 -2.71 3.20
N THR A 105 1.23 -1.86 3.24
CA THR A 105 1.18 -0.60 2.48
C THR A 105 1.01 0.64 3.37
N GLY A 106 1.37 0.49 4.64
CA GLY A 106 1.36 1.56 5.63
C GLY A 106 2.41 1.32 6.72
N PRO A 107 2.40 2.10 7.81
CA PRO A 107 3.32 1.92 8.95
C PRO A 107 3.29 0.49 9.47
N LEU A 108 4.46 -0.03 9.85
CA LEU A 108 4.65 -1.44 10.16
C LEU A 108 4.30 -1.82 11.62
N THR A 109 3.69 -0.92 12.37
CA THR A 109 3.31 -1.09 13.79
C THR A 109 2.60 -2.41 14.06
N ASN A 110 1.54 -2.71 13.30
CA ASN A 110 0.74 -3.92 13.54
C ASN A 110 1.50 -5.20 13.18
N LEU A 111 2.39 -5.13 12.19
CA LEU A 111 3.25 -6.27 11.83
C LEU A 111 4.33 -6.50 12.89
N ALA A 112 4.92 -5.45 13.46
CA ALA A 112 5.85 -5.55 14.57
C ALA A 112 5.17 -6.14 15.83
N LEU A 113 3.94 -5.70 16.14
CA LEU A 113 3.15 -6.28 17.22
C LEU A 113 2.81 -7.75 16.97
N ALA A 114 2.53 -8.13 15.72
CA ALA A 114 2.32 -9.53 15.34
C ALA A 114 3.59 -10.37 15.52
N LEU A 115 4.76 -9.85 15.14
CA LEU A 115 6.06 -10.51 15.36
C LEU A 115 6.41 -10.68 16.85
N ARG A 116 6.07 -9.71 17.68
CA ARG A 116 6.22 -9.84 19.14
C ARG A 116 5.33 -10.93 19.73
N ALA A 117 4.12 -11.12 19.17
CA ALA A 117 3.19 -12.16 19.59
C ALA A 117 3.54 -13.54 19.01
N GLU A 118 4.07 -13.57 17.79
CA GLU A 118 4.46 -14.78 17.05
C GLU A 118 5.82 -14.58 16.35
N PRO A 119 6.93 -14.82 17.05
CA PRO A 119 8.27 -14.66 16.48
C PRO A 119 8.58 -15.57 15.28
N ALA A 120 7.83 -16.66 15.11
CA ALA A 120 7.95 -17.56 13.96
C ALA A 120 7.24 -17.04 12.71
N LEU A 121 6.56 -15.89 12.77
CA LEU A 121 5.79 -15.32 11.66
C LEU A 121 6.56 -15.29 10.32
N PRO A 122 7.87 -14.92 10.27
CA PRO A 122 8.63 -14.95 9.01
C PRO A 122 8.69 -16.31 8.34
N THR A 123 8.69 -17.39 9.11
CA THR A 123 8.73 -18.77 8.58
C THR A 123 7.35 -19.25 8.12
N LEU A 124 6.28 -18.65 8.63
CA LEU A 124 4.90 -18.98 8.28
C LEU A 124 4.43 -18.28 6.98
N LEU A 125 5.05 -17.15 6.61
CA LEU A 125 4.69 -16.45 5.39
C LEU A 125 5.39 -17.07 4.16
N ARG A 126 4.63 -17.21 3.07
CA ARG A 126 5.21 -17.52 1.76
C ARG A 126 6.03 -16.35 1.23
N ARG A 127 5.56 -15.12 1.45
CA ARG A 127 6.17 -13.88 0.98
C ARG A 127 5.65 -12.71 1.81
N LEU A 128 6.50 -11.70 1.97
CA LEU A 128 6.11 -10.39 2.46
C LEU A 128 6.52 -9.33 1.44
N VAL A 129 5.61 -8.43 1.08
CA VAL A 129 5.90 -7.25 0.26
C VAL A 129 5.56 -6.01 1.06
N ILE A 130 6.49 -5.09 1.16
CA ILE A 130 6.35 -3.85 1.93
C ILE A 130 6.47 -2.66 0.98
N MET A 131 5.47 -1.79 0.94
CA MET A 131 5.61 -0.45 0.40
C MET A 131 6.18 0.44 1.49
N GLY A 132 7.40 0.91 1.31
CA GLY A 132 8.07 1.80 2.25
C GLY A 132 9.56 1.94 1.98
N GLY A 133 10.14 3.00 2.56
CA GLY A 133 11.55 3.27 2.47
C GLY A 133 11.99 4.06 1.23
N SER A 134 13.22 4.51 1.30
CA SER A 134 13.91 5.23 0.21
C SER A 134 15.38 4.85 0.31
N TYR A 135 15.91 4.15 -0.69
CA TYR A 135 17.19 3.45 -0.59
C TYR A 135 18.34 4.21 -1.23
N ASP A 136 18.14 4.77 -2.41
CA ASP A 136 19.07 5.66 -3.13
C ASP A 136 18.42 6.99 -3.50
N HIS A 137 17.12 7.15 -3.21
CA HIS A 137 16.34 8.33 -3.49
C HIS A 137 16.20 9.22 -2.23
N ARG A 138 15.76 10.46 -2.42
CA ARG A 138 15.36 11.32 -1.31
C ARG A 138 14.03 10.85 -0.71
N GLY A 139 13.83 11.12 0.57
CA GLY A 139 12.56 10.90 1.23
C GLY A 139 11.42 11.77 0.67
N ASN A 140 10.20 11.47 1.09
CA ASN A 140 9.01 12.24 0.75
C ASN A 140 8.42 12.99 1.97
N THR A 141 8.94 12.72 3.18
CA THR A 141 8.51 13.42 4.40
C THR A 141 9.64 14.21 5.08
N THR A 142 10.85 13.70 5.01
CA THR A 142 12.09 14.44 5.32
C THR A 142 13.04 14.31 4.14
N ALA A 143 14.23 14.90 4.24
CA ALA A 143 15.24 14.78 3.19
C ALA A 143 15.65 13.29 2.91
N VAL A 144 15.48 12.41 3.89
CA VAL A 144 15.99 11.03 3.84
C VAL A 144 14.96 9.95 4.16
N ALA A 145 13.78 10.32 4.70
CA ALA A 145 12.80 9.36 5.18
C ALA A 145 11.55 9.31 4.31
N GLU A 146 11.10 8.09 4.04
CA GLU A 146 9.79 7.79 3.45
C GLU A 146 8.71 7.81 4.56
N TRP A 147 7.48 8.14 4.19
CA TRP A 147 6.38 8.38 5.12
C TRP A 147 6.07 7.17 6.00
N ASN A 148 5.80 5.99 5.43
CA ASN A 148 5.41 4.80 6.19
C ASN A 148 6.46 4.41 7.24
N ILE A 149 7.73 4.44 6.83
CA ILE A 149 8.86 4.18 7.74
C ILE A 149 8.96 5.28 8.80
N SER A 150 8.73 6.55 8.44
CA SER A 150 8.87 7.68 9.36
C SER A 150 7.77 7.78 10.41
N VAL A 151 6.61 7.16 10.19
CA VAL A 151 5.51 7.14 11.16
C VAL A 151 5.87 6.27 12.36
N ASP A 152 6.45 5.09 12.14
CA ASP A 152 6.90 4.16 13.19
C ASP A 152 8.24 3.50 12.80
N PRO A 153 9.36 4.24 12.90
CA PRO A 153 10.67 3.70 12.53
C PRO A 153 11.12 2.55 13.43
N GLU A 154 10.69 2.51 14.69
CA GLU A 154 10.97 1.41 15.62
C GLU A 154 10.30 0.12 15.13
N ALA A 155 9.04 0.19 14.70
CA ALA A 155 8.35 -0.96 14.12
C ALA A 155 9.02 -1.43 12.83
N ALA A 156 9.44 -0.51 11.98
CA ALA A 156 10.15 -0.84 10.74
C ALA A 156 11.50 -1.54 11.03
N ALA A 157 12.24 -1.07 12.02
CA ALA A 157 13.48 -1.71 12.45
C ALA A 157 13.25 -3.14 12.99
N GLU A 158 12.24 -3.33 13.85
CA GLU A 158 11.89 -4.66 14.36
C GLU A 158 11.45 -5.62 13.24
N VAL A 159 10.64 -5.14 12.32
CA VAL A 159 10.17 -5.95 11.19
C VAL A 159 11.35 -6.39 10.33
N LEU A 160 12.23 -5.49 9.91
CA LEU A 160 13.37 -5.83 9.05
C LEU A 160 14.39 -6.74 9.77
N ALA A 161 14.58 -6.55 11.06
CA ALA A 161 15.48 -7.39 11.85
C ALA A 161 14.96 -8.83 12.06
N ALA A 162 13.64 -9.06 11.87
CA ALA A 162 13.05 -10.38 12.08
C ALA A 162 13.30 -11.35 10.90
N TRP A 163 13.74 -10.86 9.73
CA TRP A 163 14.01 -11.71 8.56
C TRP A 163 15.49 -12.05 8.47
N ASP A 164 15.79 -13.29 8.81
CA ASP A 164 17.13 -13.88 8.74
C ASP A 164 17.17 -14.89 7.57
N PRO A 165 18.05 -14.70 6.57
CA PRO A 165 18.16 -15.57 5.42
C PRO A 165 18.55 -17.01 5.75
N GLU A 166 19.25 -17.24 6.88
CA GLU A 166 19.57 -18.60 7.33
C GLU A 166 18.32 -19.35 7.80
N THR A 167 17.33 -18.61 8.32
CA THR A 167 16.08 -19.18 8.85
C THR A 167 15.00 -19.31 7.77
N VAL A 168 14.79 -18.28 6.94
CA VAL A 168 13.67 -18.26 5.99
C VAL A 168 14.06 -18.63 4.55
N GLY A 169 15.35 -18.60 4.22
CA GLY A 169 15.86 -18.67 2.85
C GLY A 169 15.86 -17.30 2.16
N GLN A 170 16.86 -17.07 1.31
CA GLN A 170 17.07 -15.79 0.65
C GLN A 170 15.90 -15.38 -0.27
N GLU A 171 15.25 -16.35 -0.88
CA GLU A 171 14.10 -16.16 -1.77
C GLU A 171 12.82 -15.75 -1.02
N ARG A 172 12.79 -15.88 0.32
CA ARG A 172 11.65 -15.52 1.18
C ARG A 172 11.88 -14.23 1.97
N LEU A 173 13.01 -13.57 1.75
CA LEU A 173 13.23 -12.23 2.32
C LEU A 173 12.13 -11.25 1.83
N PRO A 174 11.74 -10.25 2.66
CA PRO A 174 10.71 -9.30 2.28
C PRO A 174 11.14 -8.49 1.05
N VAL A 175 10.22 -8.31 0.11
CA VAL A 175 10.42 -7.43 -1.04
C VAL A 175 10.04 -6.01 -0.64
N LEU A 176 10.98 -5.09 -0.75
CA LEU A 176 10.78 -3.68 -0.40
C LEU A 176 10.55 -2.83 -1.66
N CYS A 177 9.33 -2.29 -1.78
CA CYS A 177 8.93 -1.37 -2.83
C CYS A 177 9.08 0.07 -2.32
N GLY A 178 10.31 0.57 -2.33
CA GLY A 178 10.62 1.94 -1.89
C GLY A 178 10.27 3.02 -2.91
N LEU A 179 10.51 4.27 -2.55
CA LEU A 179 10.27 5.42 -3.43
C LEU A 179 11.08 5.34 -4.73
N ASP A 180 12.28 4.74 -4.66
CA ASP A 180 13.17 4.51 -5.82
C ASP A 180 12.49 3.71 -6.94
N LEU A 181 11.63 2.79 -6.55
CA LEU A 181 10.85 1.95 -7.44
C LEU A 181 9.50 2.58 -7.77
N THR A 182 8.73 2.93 -6.74
CA THR A 182 7.31 3.26 -6.88
C THR A 182 7.05 4.60 -7.59
N ARG A 183 8.02 5.52 -7.57
CA ARG A 183 7.95 6.77 -8.34
C ARG A 183 8.07 6.57 -9.85
N LYS A 184 8.50 5.41 -10.31
CA LYS A 184 8.52 5.06 -11.74
C LYS A 184 7.12 4.74 -12.27
N VAL A 185 6.15 4.50 -11.39
CA VAL A 185 4.77 4.11 -11.73
C VAL A 185 3.85 5.29 -11.49
N ALA A 186 3.81 6.22 -12.45
CA ALA A 186 3.03 7.44 -12.41
C ALA A 186 1.75 7.30 -13.25
N MET A 187 0.60 7.28 -12.58
CA MET A 187 -0.72 7.32 -13.22
C MET A 187 -1.01 8.74 -13.73
N THR A 188 -1.49 8.82 -14.94
CA THR A 188 -1.89 10.06 -15.62
C THR A 188 -3.39 10.02 -15.95
N PRO A 189 -4.00 11.14 -16.37
CA PRO A 189 -5.38 11.16 -16.88
C PRO A 189 -5.64 10.13 -18.00
N ASP A 190 -4.66 9.86 -18.87
CA ASP A 190 -4.81 8.87 -19.95
C ASP A 190 -4.98 7.44 -19.39
N HIS A 191 -4.26 7.10 -18.32
CA HIS A 191 -4.45 5.81 -17.66
C HIS A 191 -5.84 5.68 -17.03
N LEU A 192 -6.38 6.76 -16.44
CA LEU A 192 -7.73 6.78 -15.89
C LEU A 192 -8.79 6.65 -17.01
N ALA A 193 -8.59 7.32 -18.13
CA ALA A 193 -9.48 7.18 -19.29
C ALA A 193 -9.49 5.75 -19.85
N ARG A 194 -8.31 5.11 -20.00
CA ARG A 194 -8.20 3.69 -20.39
C ARG A 194 -8.88 2.76 -19.39
N LEU A 195 -8.75 3.04 -18.08
CA LEU A 195 -9.40 2.26 -17.03
C LEU A 195 -10.92 2.38 -17.11
N ALA A 196 -11.45 3.59 -17.32
CA ALA A 196 -12.89 3.83 -17.50
C ALA A 196 -13.43 3.09 -18.72
N ASP A 197 -12.74 3.16 -19.87
CA ASP A 197 -13.10 2.42 -21.08
C ASP A 197 -13.12 0.90 -20.82
N ALA A 198 -12.10 0.35 -20.19
CA ALA A 198 -12.04 -1.08 -19.81
C ALA A 198 -13.19 -1.49 -18.87
N ALA A 199 -13.68 -0.57 -18.04
CA ALA A 199 -14.85 -0.76 -17.19
C ALA A 199 -16.20 -0.59 -17.94
N GLY A 200 -16.18 -0.17 -19.20
CA GLY A 200 -17.39 0.19 -19.95
C GLY A 200 -18.07 1.44 -19.38
N SER A 201 -17.30 2.34 -18.81
CA SER A 201 -17.74 3.61 -18.23
C SER A 201 -17.37 4.78 -19.12
N THR A 202 -18.14 5.88 -19.02
CA THR A 202 -17.63 7.18 -19.46
C THR A 202 -16.47 7.58 -18.55
N ALA A 203 -15.43 8.17 -19.12
CA ALA A 203 -14.34 8.80 -18.36
C ALA A 203 -14.66 10.28 -18.10
N THR A 204 -14.20 10.81 -16.98
CA THR A 204 -14.19 12.25 -16.74
C THR A 204 -12.89 12.82 -17.28
N PRO A 205 -12.91 13.75 -18.24
CA PRO A 205 -11.71 14.46 -18.65
C PRO A 205 -11.05 15.13 -17.44
N MET A 206 -9.72 15.06 -17.37
CA MET A 206 -8.95 15.65 -16.27
C MET A 206 -7.76 16.41 -16.84
N SER A 207 -7.57 17.63 -16.37
CA SER A 207 -6.46 18.52 -16.73
C SER A 207 -5.99 19.33 -15.52
N ALA A 208 -4.74 19.74 -15.55
CA ALA A 208 -4.20 20.66 -14.54
C ALA A 208 -4.87 22.06 -14.59
N ASP A 209 -5.55 22.39 -15.68
CA ASP A 209 -6.26 23.65 -15.86
C ASP A 209 -7.72 23.59 -15.37
N ASP A 210 -8.20 22.42 -14.91
CA ASP A 210 -9.54 22.28 -14.35
C ASP A 210 -9.67 23.01 -13.02
N GLU A 211 -10.89 23.41 -12.66
CA GLU A 211 -11.17 23.92 -11.32
C GLU A 211 -10.87 22.83 -10.27
N PRO A 212 -10.03 23.09 -9.26
CA PRO A 212 -9.71 22.12 -8.22
C PRO A 212 -10.96 21.60 -7.52
N GLY A 213 -10.99 20.29 -7.27
CA GLY A 213 -12.14 19.65 -6.64
C GLY A 213 -13.28 19.30 -7.57
N THR A 214 -13.12 19.47 -8.88
CA THR A 214 -14.11 19.01 -9.88
C THR A 214 -14.36 17.51 -9.70
N ARG A 215 -15.65 17.13 -9.61
CA ARG A 215 -16.05 15.75 -9.32
C ARG A 215 -16.17 14.90 -10.57
N SER A 216 -15.95 13.62 -10.44
CA SER A 216 -16.11 12.65 -11.51
C SER A 216 -17.57 12.57 -12.01
N THR A 217 -17.74 12.49 -13.32
CA THR A 217 -19.00 12.24 -14.03
C THR A 217 -19.05 10.83 -14.62
N ALA A 218 -18.11 9.96 -14.24
CA ALA A 218 -18.05 8.58 -14.71
C ALA A 218 -19.38 7.84 -14.41
N SER A 219 -19.85 7.05 -15.36
CA SER A 219 -21.12 6.32 -15.21
C SER A 219 -21.01 5.13 -14.24
N ASN A 220 -19.82 4.52 -14.13
CA ASN A 220 -19.56 3.42 -13.21
C ASN A 220 -19.19 3.95 -11.81
N PRO A 221 -19.89 3.53 -10.73
CA PRO A 221 -19.64 4.03 -9.37
C PRO A 221 -18.20 3.80 -8.87
N LEU A 222 -17.60 2.66 -9.20
CA LEU A 222 -16.24 2.33 -8.76
C LEU A 222 -15.21 3.20 -9.50
N ILE A 223 -15.40 3.44 -10.80
CA ILE A 223 -14.56 4.35 -11.59
C ILE A 223 -14.70 5.77 -11.04
N ARG A 224 -15.93 6.21 -10.69
CA ARG A 224 -16.15 7.53 -10.08
C ARG A 224 -15.34 7.72 -8.79
N VAL A 225 -15.34 6.73 -7.91
CA VAL A 225 -14.56 6.77 -6.67
C VAL A 225 -13.05 6.81 -6.97
N ILE A 226 -12.58 6.01 -7.94
CA ILE A 226 -11.16 6.05 -8.35
C ILE A 226 -10.80 7.41 -8.93
N GLU A 227 -11.61 7.96 -9.84
CA GLU A 227 -11.34 9.26 -10.45
C GLU A 227 -11.33 10.40 -9.42
N ASP A 228 -12.30 10.42 -8.48
CA ASP A 228 -12.37 11.43 -7.42
C ASP A 228 -11.19 11.34 -6.45
N ALA A 229 -10.77 10.13 -6.08
CA ALA A 229 -9.60 9.95 -5.23
C ALA A 229 -8.31 10.36 -5.95
N MET A 230 -8.17 9.95 -7.21
CA MET A 230 -6.97 10.22 -7.99
C MET A 230 -6.85 11.70 -8.38
N ARG A 231 -7.96 12.40 -8.70
CA ARG A 231 -7.92 13.83 -9.00
C ARG A 231 -7.30 14.63 -7.84
N PHE A 232 -7.73 14.39 -6.62
CA PHE A 232 -7.12 15.04 -5.45
C PHE A 232 -5.61 14.82 -5.39
N TYR A 233 -5.17 13.59 -5.70
CA TYR A 233 -3.78 13.21 -5.66
C TYR A 233 -2.98 13.83 -6.82
N LEU A 234 -3.56 13.90 -8.02
CA LEU A 234 -2.99 14.57 -9.19
C LEU A 234 -2.78 16.08 -8.92
N GLU A 235 -3.79 16.75 -8.34
CA GLU A 235 -3.74 18.16 -7.95
C GLU A 235 -2.66 18.38 -6.89
N ALA A 236 -2.62 17.56 -5.84
CA ALA A 236 -1.61 17.68 -4.78
C ALA A 236 -0.17 17.53 -5.31
N TYR A 237 0.06 16.61 -6.26
CA TYR A 237 1.38 16.45 -6.88
C TYR A 237 1.72 17.60 -7.84
N HIS A 238 0.73 18.12 -8.55
CA HIS A 238 0.89 19.29 -9.40
C HIS A 238 1.32 20.51 -8.58
N ASP A 239 0.66 20.77 -7.44
CA ASP A 239 0.92 21.89 -6.54
C ASP A 239 2.34 21.90 -5.97
N ILE A 240 2.94 20.72 -5.79
CA ILE A 240 4.32 20.59 -5.31
C ILE A 240 5.35 20.46 -6.45
N GLY A 241 4.94 20.69 -7.71
CA GLY A 241 5.82 20.73 -8.88
C GLY A 241 6.23 19.38 -9.46
N HIS A 242 5.51 18.30 -9.15
CA HIS A 242 5.76 16.96 -9.69
C HIS A 242 4.94 16.64 -10.96
N GLY A 243 4.22 17.62 -11.53
CA GLY A 243 3.32 17.44 -12.67
C GLY A 243 1.95 16.88 -12.28
N TYR A 244 1.01 16.89 -13.23
CA TYR A 244 -0.35 16.40 -13.04
C TYR A 244 -0.38 14.87 -13.22
N GLN A 245 0.18 14.16 -12.24
CA GLN A 245 0.32 12.71 -12.19
C GLN A 245 0.32 12.24 -10.74
N ALA A 246 0.06 10.95 -10.52
CA ALA A 246 0.04 10.37 -9.18
C ALA A 246 0.76 9.02 -9.15
N HIS A 247 1.68 8.83 -8.21
CA HIS A 247 2.43 7.58 -8.11
C HIS A 247 1.58 6.49 -7.44
N LEU A 248 1.46 5.33 -8.11
CA LEU A 248 0.72 4.17 -7.59
C LEU A 248 1.62 3.29 -6.70
N HIS A 249 2.02 3.83 -5.55
CA HIS A 249 2.90 3.15 -4.60
C HIS A 249 2.34 1.79 -4.14
N ASP A 250 1.19 1.80 -3.49
CA ASP A 250 0.55 0.63 -2.88
C ASP A 250 0.01 -0.37 -3.91
N PRO A 251 -0.61 0.08 -5.02
CA PRO A 251 -1.02 -0.83 -6.08
C PRO A 251 0.15 -1.59 -6.71
N LEU A 252 1.32 -0.97 -6.84
CA LEU A 252 2.52 -1.66 -7.31
C LEU A 252 2.95 -2.76 -6.32
N ALA A 253 3.02 -2.46 -5.02
CA ALA A 253 3.36 -3.47 -4.01
C ALA A 253 2.38 -4.66 -4.02
N ALA A 254 1.08 -4.39 -4.20
CA ALA A 254 0.08 -5.42 -4.36
C ALA A 254 0.28 -6.26 -5.63
N ALA A 255 0.70 -5.65 -6.74
CA ALA A 255 1.00 -6.35 -7.98
C ALA A 255 2.26 -7.23 -7.85
N VAL A 256 3.31 -6.72 -7.22
CA VAL A 256 4.56 -7.45 -6.92
C VAL A 256 4.31 -8.66 -6.02
N ALA A 257 3.35 -8.55 -5.09
CA ALA A 257 2.98 -9.67 -4.23
C ALA A 257 2.46 -10.88 -5.02
N LEU A 258 1.71 -10.63 -6.10
CA LEU A 258 1.19 -11.69 -6.98
C LEU A 258 2.22 -12.11 -8.05
N ASP A 259 2.94 -11.15 -8.59
CA ASP A 259 3.96 -11.39 -9.62
C ASP A 259 5.26 -10.63 -9.32
N PRO A 260 6.20 -11.27 -8.61
CA PRO A 260 7.53 -10.67 -8.35
C PRO A 260 8.34 -10.37 -9.61
N GLY A 261 8.02 -11.02 -10.72
CA GLY A 261 8.69 -10.80 -12.01
C GLY A 261 8.44 -9.42 -12.64
N LEU A 262 7.46 -8.66 -12.10
CA LEU A 262 7.23 -7.26 -12.51
C LEU A 262 8.37 -6.32 -12.15
N VAL A 263 9.21 -6.70 -11.20
CA VAL A 263 10.29 -5.86 -10.68
C VAL A 263 11.60 -6.61 -10.66
N THR A 264 12.69 -5.86 -10.89
CA THR A 264 14.03 -6.35 -10.61
C THR A 264 14.36 -6.05 -9.15
N THR A 265 14.83 -7.05 -8.42
CA THR A 265 15.23 -6.89 -7.02
C THR A 265 16.72 -7.12 -6.83
N ARG A 266 17.29 -6.51 -5.80
CA ARG A 266 18.65 -6.73 -5.35
C ARG A 266 18.66 -7.00 -3.85
N PRO A 267 19.30 -8.10 -3.37
CA PRO A 267 19.42 -8.36 -1.94
C PRO A 267 20.35 -7.31 -1.28
N ALA A 268 19.97 -6.87 -0.09
CA ALA A 268 20.76 -5.95 0.73
C ALA A 268 20.46 -6.10 2.21
N ALA A 269 21.41 -5.72 3.06
CA ALA A 269 21.16 -5.52 4.46
C ALA A 269 20.60 -4.11 4.67
N VAL A 270 19.42 -4.02 5.29
CA VAL A 270 18.70 -2.76 5.51
C VAL A 270 18.47 -2.57 6.99
N ASP A 271 18.86 -1.41 7.49
CA ASP A 271 18.59 -0.93 8.85
C ASP A 271 17.77 0.35 8.80
N ILE A 272 17.15 0.68 9.93
CA ILE A 272 16.44 1.95 10.12
C ILE A 272 17.21 2.82 11.11
N GLU A 273 17.52 4.05 10.71
CA GLU A 273 18.19 5.00 11.62
C GLU A 273 17.19 5.53 12.66
N LEU A 274 17.46 5.23 13.93
CA LEU A 274 16.56 5.55 15.06
C LEU A 274 16.99 6.75 15.92
N THR A 275 18.26 7.15 15.88
CA THR A 275 18.86 8.09 16.84
C THR A 275 19.31 9.41 16.24
N GLY A 276 19.56 9.45 14.94
CA GLY A 276 20.06 10.61 14.23
C GLY A 276 19.07 11.77 14.18
N THR A 277 19.48 12.97 14.55
CA THR A 277 18.61 14.16 14.54
C THR A 277 18.18 14.60 13.15
N LEU A 278 19.00 14.36 12.12
CA LEU A 278 18.72 14.69 10.72
C LEU A 278 18.34 13.47 9.87
N THR A 279 18.73 12.28 10.34
CA THR A 279 18.63 11.03 9.57
C THR A 279 17.65 10.02 10.18
N ARG A 280 16.95 10.37 11.25
CA ARG A 280 15.94 9.50 11.84
C ARG A 280 14.95 8.99 10.80
N ALA A 281 14.65 7.71 10.85
CA ALA A 281 13.82 6.97 9.90
C ALA A 281 14.40 6.83 8.48
N MET A 282 15.68 7.13 8.27
CA MET A 282 16.37 6.79 7.04
C MET A 282 16.47 5.26 6.91
N THR A 283 16.19 4.73 5.74
CA THR A 283 16.49 3.33 5.37
C THR A 283 17.96 3.26 4.95
N VAL A 284 18.78 2.74 5.85
CA VAL A 284 20.22 2.60 5.62
C VAL A 284 20.48 1.27 4.93
N THR A 285 20.86 1.33 3.66
CA THR A 285 21.04 0.15 2.82
C THR A 285 22.52 -0.15 2.60
N ASP A 286 22.97 -1.32 3.03
CA ASP A 286 24.34 -1.78 2.78
C ASP A 286 24.42 -2.54 1.44
N TRP A 287 24.84 -1.84 0.40
CA TRP A 287 25.07 -2.39 -0.93
C TRP A 287 26.44 -3.10 -1.07
N SER A 288 27.27 -3.06 -0.04
CA SER A 288 28.64 -3.61 -0.12
C SER A 288 28.71 -5.15 -0.09
N GLY A 289 27.64 -5.80 0.32
CA GLY A 289 27.57 -7.25 0.51
C GLY A 289 28.44 -7.77 1.68
N ARG A 290 28.81 -6.90 2.61
CA ARG A 290 29.59 -7.29 3.81
C ARG A 290 28.73 -7.89 4.92
N ARG A 291 27.44 -7.64 4.85
CA ARG A 291 26.44 -8.14 5.80
C ARG A 291 25.47 -9.05 5.06
N GLU A 292 24.97 -10.05 5.76
CA GLU A 292 23.89 -10.88 5.22
C GLU A 292 22.65 -10.03 4.91
N PRO A 293 22.02 -10.22 3.76
CA PRO A 293 20.83 -9.45 3.37
C PRO A 293 19.63 -9.85 4.24
N ASN A 294 18.82 -8.89 4.63
CA ASN A 294 17.53 -9.11 5.29
C ASN A 294 16.34 -8.66 4.43
N ALA A 295 16.60 -8.17 3.24
CA ALA A 295 15.57 -7.71 2.30
C ALA A 295 15.98 -7.83 0.83
N LEU A 296 14.99 -7.90 -0.05
CA LEU A 296 15.09 -7.78 -1.51
C LEU A 296 14.58 -6.39 -1.91
N ILE A 297 15.49 -5.49 -2.29
CA ILE A 297 15.14 -4.12 -2.67
C ILE A 297 14.71 -4.09 -4.14
N GLY A 298 13.49 -3.60 -4.40
CA GLY A 298 13.02 -3.32 -5.75
C GLY A 298 13.77 -2.14 -6.36
N ILE A 299 14.52 -2.38 -7.44
CA ILE A 299 15.38 -1.37 -8.09
C ILE A 299 14.86 -0.93 -9.45
N ASP A 300 14.09 -1.76 -10.13
CA ASP A 300 13.50 -1.43 -11.42
C ASP A 300 12.15 -2.10 -11.63
N VAL A 301 11.31 -1.50 -12.49
CA VAL A 301 9.95 -1.96 -12.79
C VAL A 301 9.59 -1.67 -14.24
N ASP A 302 8.91 -2.62 -14.89
CA ASP A 302 8.21 -2.36 -16.14
C ASP A 302 6.87 -1.67 -15.84
N ALA A 303 6.90 -0.33 -15.86
CA ALA A 303 5.73 0.49 -15.55
C ALA A 303 4.60 0.30 -16.59
N ALA A 304 4.93 0.07 -17.87
CA ALA A 304 3.93 -0.16 -18.91
C ALA A 304 3.20 -1.48 -18.66
N ALA A 305 3.94 -2.56 -18.42
CA ALA A 305 3.37 -3.87 -18.09
C ALA A 305 2.52 -3.82 -16.81
N PHE A 306 2.94 -3.02 -15.81
CA PHE A 306 2.14 -2.82 -14.59
C PHE A 306 0.80 -2.14 -14.92
N PHE A 307 0.79 -1.03 -15.69
CA PHE A 307 -0.45 -0.32 -16.02
C PHE A 307 -1.38 -1.15 -16.91
N ASP A 308 -0.86 -1.87 -17.88
CA ASP A 308 -1.65 -2.76 -18.71
C ASP A 308 -2.35 -3.82 -17.85
N ARG A 309 -1.61 -4.49 -16.98
CA ARG A 309 -2.16 -5.47 -16.04
C ARG A 309 -3.16 -4.86 -15.05
N PHE A 310 -2.86 -3.66 -14.53
CA PHE A 310 -3.78 -2.95 -13.62
C PHE A 310 -5.12 -2.69 -14.29
N ILE A 311 -5.11 -2.17 -15.52
CA ILE A 311 -6.31 -1.85 -16.31
C ILE A 311 -7.06 -3.13 -16.69
N GLU A 312 -6.36 -4.17 -17.15
CA GLU A 312 -6.94 -5.45 -17.53
C GLU A 312 -7.64 -6.18 -16.36
N ARG A 313 -7.18 -5.98 -15.13
CA ARG A 313 -7.80 -6.57 -13.94
C ARG A 313 -8.90 -5.70 -13.38
N VAL A 314 -8.61 -4.44 -13.09
CA VAL A 314 -9.53 -3.53 -12.39
C VAL A 314 -10.70 -3.08 -13.28
N GLY A 315 -10.49 -2.87 -14.58
CA GLY A 315 -11.56 -2.46 -15.51
C GLY A 315 -12.71 -3.47 -15.59
N PRO A 316 -12.47 -4.74 -15.96
CA PRO A 316 -13.52 -5.75 -15.97
C PRO A 316 -14.11 -6.05 -14.58
N PHE A 317 -13.33 -5.90 -13.51
CA PHE A 317 -13.84 -6.01 -12.14
C PHE A 317 -14.86 -4.88 -11.86
N ALA A 318 -14.51 -3.63 -12.17
CA ALA A 318 -15.39 -2.48 -11.99
C ALA A 318 -16.70 -2.63 -12.81
N ARG A 319 -16.61 -3.18 -14.03
CA ARG A 319 -17.80 -3.46 -14.86
C ARG A 319 -18.78 -4.43 -14.22
N ARG A 320 -18.30 -5.39 -13.42
CA ARG A 320 -19.11 -6.40 -12.73
C ARG A 320 -19.54 -5.99 -11.32
N ALA A 321 -18.90 -4.98 -10.75
CA ALA A 321 -19.26 -4.50 -9.41
C ALA A 321 -20.74 -4.07 -9.38
N PRO A 322 -21.47 -4.36 -8.29
CA PRO A 322 -22.86 -3.98 -8.18
C PRO A 322 -23.02 -2.47 -8.31
N CYS A 323 -23.94 -2.04 -9.15
CA CYS A 323 -24.39 -0.64 -9.19
C CYS A 323 -25.23 -0.41 -7.91
N THR A 324 -24.58 -0.17 -6.77
CA THR A 324 -25.30 0.33 -5.60
C THR A 324 -25.63 1.81 -5.86
N PRO A 325 -26.88 2.23 -5.73
CA PRO A 325 -27.32 3.60 -6.03
C PRO A 325 -26.69 4.65 -5.12
#